data_96dd5eb5a7964e5f49c4d70c4ab5bebc
#
_entry.id   96dd5eb5a7964e5f49c4d70c4ab5bebc
#
_cell.length_a   1.000
_cell.length_b   1.000
_cell.length_c   1.000
_cell.angle_alpha   90.00
_cell.angle_beta   90.00
_cell.angle_gamma   90.00
#
_symmetry.space_group_name_H-M   'P 1'
#
loop_
_entity.id
_entity.type
_entity.pdbx_description
1 polymer ?
#
loop_
_entity_poly.entity_id
_entity_poly.type
_entity_poly.pdbx_seq_one_letter_code
_entity_poly.pdbx_strand_id
1 'polypeptide(L)'
;MSKIALLLSGGVDSSVALHMLCNVGEKPDCFYIHIGPDEDDSYSCTSEEDIEMASTVAKKYGCKFDIIDLHKEYWNGVVKYTIDTIKKGYTPNPDVMCNTLIKFGAFYKKIGKNYDYIATGHYATRAGYLNDECSLSDYDNEEWWICPAKDPVKDQVDFIANINTFFVPIHKLIFPVGNLMKDEVRKIAEENHLINAKRKDSQGICFLGKINYNEYIEKYLGKKDGDIIDVDTCKILGKHHGYWFHTIGQRKGLGLSGGPWYVVGKDIKKNIVYVSKDQDRNAVSEFTIGNINWLTRNLINDYNDLKDQDSDIICNIVFKIRHTPEKYSGKLMYICDNDKLIVIPDEPLTVAPGQYCTLYDDTYSYCYGCGEITI
;
A
#
# COMPACT_ATOMS: atom_id res chain seq x y z
N MET A 1 -24.19 -17.19 -13.19
CA MET A 1 -23.19 -17.03 -12.11
C MET A 1 -22.06 -16.18 -12.66
N SER A 2 -21.71 -15.15 -11.92
CA SER A 2 -20.58 -14.28 -12.30
C SER A 2 -19.27 -15.05 -12.17
N LYS A 3 -18.32 -14.78 -13.08
CA LYS A 3 -16.97 -15.35 -12.98
C LYS A 3 -16.13 -14.51 -12.04
N ILE A 4 -15.76 -15.07 -10.89
CA ILE A 4 -14.95 -14.37 -9.87
C ILE A 4 -13.56 -15.01 -9.84
N ALA A 5 -12.50 -14.19 -9.97
CA ALA A 5 -11.12 -14.58 -9.66
C ALA A 5 -10.79 -14.14 -8.24
N LEU A 6 -10.43 -15.06 -7.35
CA LEU A 6 -9.99 -14.75 -5.99
C LEU A 6 -8.48 -14.92 -5.86
N LEU A 7 -7.77 -13.88 -5.42
CA LEU A 7 -6.38 -13.97 -5.02
C LEU A 7 -6.27 -14.61 -3.64
N LEU A 8 -5.78 -15.86 -3.60
CA LEU A 8 -5.71 -16.69 -2.39
C LEU A 8 -4.26 -16.92 -1.99
N SER A 9 -3.79 -16.19 -0.98
CA SER A 9 -2.38 -16.17 -0.55
C SER A 9 -2.01 -17.24 0.48
N GLY A 10 -2.96 -18.08 0.94
CA GLY A 10 -2.75 -18.99 2.07
C GLY A 10 -2.83 -18.30 3.45
N GLY A 11 -2.97 -17.00 3.51
CA GLY A 11 -3.24 -16.24 4.74
C GLY A 11 -4.70 -16.34 5.17
N VAL A 12 -4.97 -16.05 6.47
CA VAL A 12 -6.32 -16.17 7.05
C VAL A 12 -7.33 -15.25 6.36
N ASP A 13 -6.95 -14.03 6.02
CA ASP A 13 -7.86 -13.03 5.45
C ASP A 13 -8.39 -13.47 4.07
N SER A 14 -7.50 -13.92 3.19
CA SER A 14 -7.90 -14.43 1.86
C SER A 14 -8.72 -15.73 1.95
N SER A 15 -8.46 -16.55 2.97
CA SER A 15 -9.22 -17.79 3.21
C SER A 15 -10.63 -17.50 3.73
N VAL A 16 -10.79 -16.50 4.60
CA VAL A 16 -12.12 -16.04 5.04
C VAL A 16 -12.85 -15.34 3.89
N ALA A 17 -12.14 -14.61 3.03
CA ALA A 17 -12.73 -14.04 1.82
C ALA A 17 -13.32 -15.14 0.92
N LEU A 18 -12.61 -16.27 0.74
CA LEU A 18 -13.15 -17.43 0.02
C LEU A 18 -14.39 -18.01 0.71
N HIS A 19 -14.31 -18.21 2.05
CA HIS A 19 -15.45 -18.70 2.83
C HIS A 19 -16.70 -17.82 2.62
N MET A 20 -16.56 -16.51 2.73
CA MET A 20 -17.68 -15.56 2.60
C MET A 20 -18.31 -15.62 1.21
N LEU A 21 -17.53 -15.70 0.14
CA LEU A 21 -18.03 -15.84 -1.21
C LEU A 21 -18.78 -17.17 -1.39
N CYS A 22 -18.21 -18.26 -0.90
CA CYS A 22 -18.87 -19.56 -1.00
C CYS A 22 -20.15 -19.65 -0.17
N ASN A 23 -20.22 -18.96 0.97
CA ASN A 23 -21.39 -18.94 1.84
C ASN A 23 -22.60 -18.22 1.20
N VAL A 24 -22.35 -17.29 0.29
CA VAL A 24 -23.41 -16.63 -0.52
C VAL A 24 -23.69 -17.37 -1.85
N GLY A 25 -23.13 -18.56 -2.03
CA GLY A 25 -23.38 -19.43 -3.18
C GLY A 25 -22.45 -19.23 -4.38
N GLU A 26 -21.46 -18.34 -4.28
CA GLU A 26 -20.47 -18.14 -5.35
C GLU A 26 -19.40 -19.24 -5.34
N LYS A 27 -18.80 -19.48 -6.50
CA LYS A 27 -17.72 -20.47 -6.68
C LYS A 27 -16.57 -19.82 -7.44
N PRO A 28 -15.72 -19.01 -6.75
CA PRO A 28 -14.61 -18.35 -7.40
C PRO A 28 -13.53 -19.32 -7.86
N ASP A 29 -12.87 -18.99 -8.96
CA ASP A 29 -11.59 -19.59 -9.32
C ASP A 29 -10.50 -18.94 -8.46
N CYS A 30 -9.75 -19.74 -7.71
CA CYS A 30 -8.73 -19.26 -6.77
C CYS A 30 -7.35 -19.27 -7.44
N PHE A 31 -6.61 -18.18 -7.23
CA PHE A 31 -5.28 -18.01 -7.80
C PHE A 31 -4.25 -17.65 -6.73
N TYR A 32 -3.18 -18.43 -6.70
CA TYR A 32 -1.99 -18.07 -5.94
C TYR A 32 -1.00 -17.38 -6.88
N ILE A 33 -0.54 -16.18 -6.50
CA ILE A 33 0.52 -15.48 -7.24
C ILE A 33 1.87 -15.96 -6.71
N HIS A 34 2.61 -16.68 -7.56
CA HIS A 34 3.96 -17.13 -7.28
C HIS A 34 4.96 -16.11 -7.82
N ILE A 35 5.83 -15.60 -6.95
CA ILE A 35 6.89 -14.66 -7.32
C ILE A 35 8.28 -15.22 -7.03
N GLY A 36 8.38 -16.31 -6.27
CA GLY A 36 9.63 -17.04 -6.00
C GLY A 36 10.79 -16.20 -5.46
N PRO A 37 11.81 -16.83 -4.88
CA PRO A 37 13.12 -16.23 -4.73
C PRO A 37 13.81 -16.11 -6.09
N ASP A 38 14.83 -15.24 -6.20
CA ASP A 38 15.74 -15.21 -7.35
C ASP A 38 16.42 -16.59 -7.50
N GLU A 39 16.76 -17.00 -8.73
CA GLU A 39 17.34 -18.35 -9.02
C GLU A 39 18.59 -18.65 -8.16
N ASP A 40 19.28 -17.60 -7.67
CA ASP A 40 20.45 -17.68 -6.80
C ASP A 40 20.15 -17.61 -5.29
N ASP A 41 18.87 -17.57 -4.87
CA ASP A 41 18.51 -17.39 -3.46
C ASP A 41 18.43 -18.70 -2.68
N SER A 42 19.33 -18.85 -1.70
CA SER A 42 19.29 -19.92 -0.68
C SER A 42 18.23 -19.72 0.41
N TYR A 43 17.36 -18.70 0.30
CA TYR A 43 16.30 -18.46 1.27
C TYR A 43 15.20 -19.50 1.13
N SER A 44 14.87 -20.18 2.24
CA SER A 44 13.75 -21.11 2.31
C SER A 44 12.45 -20.33 2.00
N CYS A 45 11.92 -20.54 0.82
CA CYS A 45 10.68 -19.92 0.39
C CYS A 45 9.52 -20.51 1.21
N THR A 46 8.76 -19.66 1.92
CA THR A 46 7.49 -20.07 2.54
C THR A 46 6.39 -20.32 1.51
N SER A 47 6.71 -20.17 0.22
CA SER A 47 5.74 -20.32 -0.87
C SER A 47 5.12 -21.72 -0.93
N GLU A 48 5.85 -22.78 -0.62
CA GLU A 48 5.30 -24.15 -0.61
C GLU A 48 4.25 -24.31 0.48
N GLU A 49 4.52 -23.85 1.69
CA GLU A 49 3.54 -23.84 2.78
C GLU A 49 2.30 -22.99 2.44
N ASP A 50 2.50 -21.84 1.82
CA ASP A 50 1.43 -20.93 1.41
C ASP A 50 0.56 -21.55 0.32
N ILE A 51 1.18 -22.19 -0.68
CA ILE A 51 0.51 -22.90 -1.75
C ILE A 51 -0.30 -24.08 -1.20
N GLU A 52 0.30 -24.89 -0.30
CA GLU A 52 -0.39 -26.02 0.32
C GLU A 52 -1.61 -25.54 1.10
N MET A 53 -1.49 -24.49 1.90
CA MET A 53 -2.61 -23.92 2.64
C MET A 53 -3.69 -23.38 1.71
N ALA A 54 -3.30 -22.59 0.69
CA ALA A 54 -4.25 -22.03 -0.27
C ALA A 54 -5.00 -23.14 -1.03
N SER A 55 -4.28 -24.15 -1.54
CA SER A 55 -4.88 -25.26 -2.26
C SER A 55 -5.82 -26.10 -1.37
N THR A 56 -5.42 -26.32 -0.11
CA THR A 56 -6.25 -27.05 0.87
C THR A 56 -7.55 -26.29 1.16
N VAL A 57 -7.49 -24.97 1.35
CA VAL A 57 -8.68 -24.15 1.58
C VAL A 57 -9.58 -24.13 0.33
N ALA A 58 -9.01 -23.95 -0.88
CA ALA A 58 -9.78 -23.99 -2.13
C ALA A 58 -10.49 -25.34 -2.32
N LYS A 59 -9.78 -26.44 -2.06
CA LYS A 59 -10.33 -27.82 -2.13
C LYS A 59 -11.47 -28.03 -1.14
N LYS A 60 -11.36 -27.50 0.09
CA LYS A 60 -12.42 -27.58 1.10
C LYS A 60 -13.75 -27.02 0.59
N TYR A 61 -13.72 -25.95 -0.20
CA TYR A 61 -14.90 -25.31 -0.78
C TYR A 61 -15.26 -25.82 -2.18
N GLY A 62 -14.49 -26.77 -2.72
CA GLY A 62 -14.70 -27.30 -4.08
C GLY A 62 -14.50 -26.27 -5.16
N CYS A 63 -13.59 -25.32 -4.93
CA CYS A 63 -13.18 -24.28 -5.88
C CYS A 63 -11.95 -24.73 -6.68
N LYS A 64 -11.83 -24.26 -7.92
CA LYS A 64 -10.60 -24.45 -8.69
C LYS A 64 -9.46 -23.67 -8.05
N PHE A 65 -8.25 -24.20 -8.19
CA PHE A 65 -7.03 -23.56 -7.68
C PHE A 65 -5.94 -23.66 -8.73
N ASP A 66 -5.37 -22.50 -9.09
CA ASP A 66 -4.27 -22.39 -10.03
C ASP A 66 -3.14 -21.51 -9.46
N ILE A 67 -1.92 -21.76 -9.91
CA ILE A 67 -0.74 -20.97 -9.54
C ILE A 67 -0.33 -20.14 -10.76
N ILE A 68 -0.17 -18.84 -10.55
CA ILE A 68 0.25 -17.90 -11.59
C ILE A 68 1.66 -17.40 -11.26
N ASP A 69 2.60 -17.76 -12.12
CA ASP A 69 3.96 -17.25 -12.02
C ASP A 69 4.03 -15.81 -12.55
N LEU A 70 4.44 -14.90 -11.65
CA LEU A 70 4.70 -13.48 -11.91
C LEU A 70 6.07 -13.06 -11.39
N HIS A 71 7.02 -14.01 -11.30
CA HIS A 71 8.38 -13.77 -10.84
C HIS A 71 9.05 -12.62 -11.60
N LYS A 72 9.09 -12.69 -12.93
CA LYS A 72 9.75 -11.67 -13.77
C LYS A 72 9.13 -10.28 -13.59
N GLU A 73 7.80 -10.21 -13.54
CA GLU A 73 7.07 -8.96 -13.37
C GLU A 73 7.36 -8.33 -12.00
N TYR A 74 7.46 -9.16 -10.94
CA TYR A 74 7.76 -8.69 -9.61
C TYR A 74 9.20 -8.14 -9.51
N TRP A 75 10.17 -8.88 -10.01
CA TRP A 75 11.58 -8.48 -9.94
C TRP A 75 11.87 -7.26 -10.80
N ASN A 76 11.37 -7.20 -12.02
CA ASN A 76 11.56 -6.07 -12.91
C ASN A 76 10.72 -4.83 -12.52
N GLY A 77 9.64 -5.02 -11.79
CA GLY A 77 8.77 -3.95 -11.31
C GLY A 77 9.09 -3.54 -9.88
N VAL A 78 8.61 -4.31 -8.90
CA VAL A 78 8.62 -3.94 -7.47
C VAL A 78 10.02 -3.88 -6.91
N VAL A 79 10.86 -4.91 -7.18
CA VAL A 79 12.24 -4.94 -6.67
C VAL A 79 13.06 -3.81 -7.25
N LYS A 80 13.02 -3.65 -8.58
CA LYS A 80 13.73 -2.58 -9.26
C LYS A 80 13.33 -1.20 -8.74
N TYR A 81 12.02 -0.93 -8.64
CA TYR A 81 11.49 0.31 -8.04
C TYR A 81 12.07 0.53 -6.64
N THR A 82 12.01 -0.50 -5.78
CA THR A 82 12.50 -0.42 -4.40
C THR A 82 13.97 -0.01 -4.34
N ILE A 83 14.83 -0.70 -5.10
CA ILE A 83 16.27 -0.43 -5.13
C ILE A 83 16.58 0.94 -5.73
N ASP A 84 15.92 1.32 -6.83
CA ASP A 84 16.14 2.62 -7.49
C ASP A 84 15.71 3.78 -6.59
N THR A 85 14.60 3.63 -5.85
CA THR A 85 14.11 4.64 -4.89
C THR A 85 15.07 4.81 -3.72
N ILE A 86 15.56 3.70 -3.15
CA ILE A 86 16.54 3.72 -2.06
C ILE A 86 17.86 4.40 -2.50
N LYS A 87 18.35 4.08 -3.71
CA LYS A 87 19.56 4.72 -4.24
C LYS A 87 19.45 6.25 -4.35
N LYS A 88 18.25 6.77 -4.54
CA LYS A 88 17.95 8.22 -4.50
C LYS A 88 17.89 8.78 -3.08
N GLY A 89 18.05 7.95 -2.04
CA GLY A 89 17.92 8.35 -0.63
C GLY A 89 16.48 8.41 -0.12
N TYR A 90 15.52 8.04 -0.95
CA TYR A 90 14.10 8.04 -0.64
C TYR A 90 13.68 6.75 0.07
N THR A 91 12.50 6.76 0.65
CA THR A 91 11.91 5.60 1.31
C THR A 91 10.84 4.98 0.42
N PRO A 92 11.09 3.81 -0.20
CA PRO A 92 10.11 3.17 -1.08
C PRO A 92 8.91 2.63 -0.30
N ASN A 93 7.81 2.39 -1.03
CA ASN A 93 6.68 1.61 -0.53
C ASN A 93 6.44 0.41 -1.48
N PRO A 94 7.14 -0.72 -1.25
CA PRO A 94 7.01 -1.90 -2.10
C PRO A 94 5.63 -2.54 -2.05
N ASP A 95 4.85 -2.37 -0.96
CA ASP A 95 3.50 -2.94 -0.85
C ASP A 95 2.51 -2.22 -1.77
N VAL A 96 2.56 -0.89 -1.85
CA VAL A 96 1.80 -0.11 -2.83
C VAL A 96 2.13 -0.58 -4.24
N MET A 97 3.43 -0.69 -4.56
CA MET A 97 3.87 -1.09 -5.90
C MET A 97 3.53 -2.55 -6.22
N CYS A 98 3.53 -3.44 -5.24
CA CYS A 98 3.10 -4.82 -5.42
C CYS A 98 1.61 -4.90 -5.79
N ASN A 99 0.76 -4.14 -5.10
CA ASN A 99 -0.65 -4.06 -5.45
C ASN A 99 -0.85 -3.48 -6.86
N THR A 100 -0.17 -2.36 -7.17
CA THR A 100 -0.27 -1.67 -8.46
C THR A 100 0.22 -2.53 -9.62
N LEU A 101 1.45 -3.05 -9.52
CA LEU A 101 2.14 -3.70 -10.65
C LEU A 101 1.82 -5.18 -10.78
N ILE A 102 1.60 -5.88 -9.66
CA ILE A 102 1.48 -7.34 -9.67
C ILE A 102 0.02 -7.77 -9.53
N LYS A 103 -0.65 -7.48 -8.38
CA LYS A 103 -2.00 -7.99 -8.12
C LYS A 103 -3.03 -7.39 -9.07
N PHE A 104 -3.04 -6.06 -9.22
CA PHE A 104 -3.98 -5.35 -10.07
C PHE A 104 -3.37 -4.93 -11.43
N GLY A 105 -2.08 -5.19 -11.63
CA GLY A 105 -1.36 -4.98 -12.88
C GLY A 105 -1.19 -6.25 -13.70
N ALA A 106 -0.10 -7.00 -13.45
CA ALA A 106 0.29 -8.17 -14.24
C ALA A 106 -0.74 -9.32 -14.14
N PHE A 107 -1.25 -9.61 -12.94
CA PHE A 107 -2.30 -10.62 -12.78
C PHE A 107 -3.56 -10.25 -13.56
N TYR A 108 -4.01 -8.99 -13.47
CA TYR A 108 -5.19 -8.55 -14.20
C TYR A 108 -5.00 -8.70 -15.71
N LYS A 109 -3.87 -8.24 -16.25
CA LYS A 109 -3.55 -8.34 -17.68
C LYS A 109 -3.51 -9.79 -18.17
N LYS A 110 -2.98 -10.70 -17.36
CA LYS A 110 -2.76 -12.11 -17.71
C LYS A 110 -4.03 -12.95 -17.54
N ILE A 111 -4.76 -12.75 -16.46
CA ILE A 111 -5.90 -13.57 -16.02
C ILE A 111 -7.15 -12.75 -15.77
N GLY A 112 -7.05 -11.72 -14.92
CA GLY A 112 -8.20 -11.02 -14.32
C GLY A 112 -9.17 -10.40 -15.32
N LYS A 113 -8.68 -9.96 -16.49
CA LYS A 113 -9.54 -9.41 -17.56
C LYS A 113 -10.61 -10.36 -18.09
N ASN A 114 -10.42 -11.69 -17.88
CA ASN A 114 -11.36 -12.72 -18.33
C ASN A 114 -12.45 -13.03 -17.28
N TYR A 115 -12.45 -12.30 -16.15
CA TYR A 115 -13.37 -12.43 -15.05
C TYR A 115 -14.25 -11.19 -14.91
N ASP A 116 -15.47 -11.39 -14.43
CA ASP A 116 -16.38 -10.29 -14.16
C ASP A 116 -15.92 -9.52 -12.92
N TYR A 117 -15.39 -10.26 -11.92
CA TYR A 117 -14.90 -9.68 -10.66
C TYR A 117 -13.55 -10.26 -10.24
N ILE A 118 -12.81 -9.44 -9.49
CA ILE A 118 -11.58 -9.83 -8.80
C ILE A 118 -11.78 -9.64 -7.31
N ALA A 119 -11.66 -10.71 -6.55
CA ALA A 119 -11.77 -10.69 -5.10
C ALA A 119 -10.41 -10.83 -4.43
N THR A 120 -10.23 -10.13 -3.32
CA THR A 120 -9.00 -10.21 -2.50
C THR A 120 -9.34 -10.15 -1.03
N GLY A 121 -8.41 -10.60 -0.17
CA GLY A 121 -8.51 -10.49 1.28
C GLY A 121 -8.06 -9.13 1.84
N HIS A 122 -8.06 -8.06 1.06
CA HIS A 122 -7.74 -6.73 1.56
C HIS A 122 -8.86 -6.18 2.44
N TYR A 123 -8.46 -5.45 3.48
CA TYR A 123 -9.34 -4.63 4.29
C TYR A 123 -9.57 -3.30 3.59
N ALA A 124 -10.57 -3.26 2.75
CA ALA A 124 -11.11 -2.11 2.06
C ALA A 124 -12.59 -2.35 1.79
N THR A 125 -13.35 -1.30 1.50
CA THR A 125 -14.72 -1.42 1.03
C THR A 125 -14.87 -0.66 -0.28
N ARG A 126 -16.02 -0.80 -0.93
CA ARG A 126 -16.36 -0.01 -2.12
C ARG A 126 -17.80 0.47 -2.03
N ALA A 127 -18.07 1.64 -2.56
CA ALA A 127 -19.42 2.18 -2.69
C ALA A 127 -19.63 2.68 -4.12
N GLY A 128 -20.84 2.48 -4.64
CA GLY A 128 -21.30 3.07 -5.89
C GLY A 128 -22.33 4.13 -5.59
N TYR A 129 -22.26 5.26 -6.28
CA TYR A 129 -23.25 6.34 -6.21
C TYR A 129 -23.88 6.51 -7.59
N LEU A 130 -25.21 6.56 -7.64
CA LEU A 130 -25.93 6.95 -8.83
C LEU A 130 -25.84 8.49 -8.93
N ASN A 131 -25.41 9.01 -10.06
CA ASN A 131 -25.54 10.43 -10.34
C ASN A 131 -27.05 10.76 -10.46
N ASP A 132 -27.54 11.76 -9.72
CA ASP A 132 -28.97 12.10 -9.55
C ASP A 132 -29.72 12.44 -10.85
N GLU A 133 -29.06 12.45 -12.00
CA GLU A 133 -29.67 12.81 -13.30
C GLU A 133 -29.95 11.61 -14.23
N CYS A 134 -29.71 10.36 -13.84
CA CYS A 134 -29.85 9.19 -14.70
C CYS A 134 -31.00 8.27 -14.35
N SER A 135 -31.76 7.90 -15.38
CA SER A 135 -32.78 6.85 -15.33
C SER A 135 -32.15 5.48 -15.07
N LEU A 136 -32.84 4.58 -14.41
CA LEU A 136 -32.48 3.22 -13.98
C LEU A 136 -31.93 2.27 -15.08
N SER A 137 -31.67 2.74 -16.29
CA SER A 137 -31.18 1.95 -17.42
C SER A 137 -29.68 2.03 -17.71
N ASP A 138 -28.94 2.95 -17.08
CA ASP A 138 -27.54 3.21 -17.42
C ASP A 138 -26.59 2.87 -16.26
N TYR A 139 -26.31 1.57 -16.06
CA TYR A 139 -25.26 1.09 -15.14
C TYR A 139 -23.86 1.64 -15.45
N ASP A 140 -23.68 2.26 -16.61
CA ASP A 140 -22.40 2.87 -17.05
C ASP A 140 -22.12 4.24 -16.41
N ASN A 141 -23.10 4.84 -15.70
CA ASN A 141 -22.97 6.16 -15.06
C ASN A 141 -22.82 6.10 -13.53
N GLU A 142 -22.56 4.94 -12.95
CA GLU A 142 -22.26 4.81 -11.52
C GLU A 142 -20.81 5.21 -11.24
N GLU A 143 -20.62 6.18 -10.36
CA GLU A 143 -19.30 6.44 -9.78
C GLU A 143 -19.00 5.43 -8.68
N TRP A 144 -17.90 4.71 -8.82
CA TRP A 144 -17.45 3.74 -7.84
C TRP A 144 -16.23 4.25 -7.08
N TRP A 145 -16.29 4.13 -5.76
CA TRP A 145 -15.27 4.61 -4.85
C TRP A 145 -14.68 3.46 -4.05
N ILE A 146 -13.38 3.53 -3.77
CA ILE A 146 -12.74 2.73 -2.74
C ILE A 146 -12.90 3.47 -1.42
N CYS A 147 -13.40 2.76 -0.42
CA CYS A 147 -13.71 3.32 0.89
C CYS A 147 -12.92 2.61 1.99
N PRO A 148 -12.65 3.30 3.11
CA PRO A 148 -12.00 2.71 4.26
C PRO A 148 -12.68 1.44 4.77
N ALA A 149 -11.88 0.53 5.33
CA ALA A 149 -12.40 -0.66 5.97
C ALA A 149 -13.06 -0.34 7.32
N LYS A 150 -13.89 -1.28 7.81
CA LYS A 150 -14.47 -1.22 9.16
C LYS A 150 -13.38 -1.22 10.26
N ASP A 151 -12.32 -1.99 10.06
CA ASP A 151 -11.20 -2.09 11.01
C ASP A 151 -10.16 -0.99 10.73
N PRO A 152 -10.06 0.07 11.55
CA PRO A 152 -9.17 1.20 11.28
C PRO A 152 -7.67 0.83 11.45
N VAL A 153 -7.35 -0.25 12.16
CA VAL A 153 -5.98 -0.72 12.33
C VAL A 153 -5.52 -1.57 11.15
N LYS A 154 -6.46 -2.25 10.50
CA LYS A 154 -6.21 -3.15 9.38
C LYS A 154 -6.55 -2.52 8.02
N ASP A 155 -7.12 -1.33 8.00
CA ASP A 155 -7.44 -0.60 6.77
C ASP A 155 -6.23 -0.57 5.83
N GLN A 156 -6.42 -1.07 4.60
CA GLN A 156 -5.38 -1.24 3.59
C GLN A 156 -5.67 -0.41 2.32
N VAL A 157 -6.55 0.57 2.40
CA VAL A 157 -6.85 1.45 1.27
C VAL A 157 -5.59 2.16 0.78
N ASP A 158 -4.71 2.58 1.67
CA ASP A 158 -3.42 3.19 1.35
C ASP A 158 -2.49 2.29 0.51
N PHE A 159 -2.63 0.96 0.58
CA PHE A 159 -1.89 0.04 -0.28
C PHE A 159 -2.49 -0.13 -1.68
N ILE A 160 -3.78 0.13 -1.84
CA ILE A 160 -4.48 -0.05 -3.11
C ILE A 160 -4.87 1.27 -3.79
N ALA A 161 -4.61 2.41 -3.16
CA ALA A 161 -4.91 3.73 -3.70
C ALA A 161 -4.13 4.07 -4.98
N ASN A 162 -3.06 3.33 -5.29
CA ASN A 162 -2.25 3.53 -6.49
C ASN A 162 -2.62 2.57 -7.65
N ILE A 163 -3.71 1.83 -7.55
CA ILE A 163 -4.15 0.96 -8.66
C ILE A 163 -4.64 1.79 -9.84
N ASN A 164 -4.34 1.32 -11.05
CA ASN A 164 -4.80 2.00 -12.26
C ASN A 164 -6.25 1.57 -12.58
N THR A 165 -7.20 2.41 -12.24
CA THR A 165 -8.65 2.14 -12.40
C THR A 165 -9.12 2.19 -13.85
N PHE A 166 -8.34 2.78 -14.75
CA PHE A 166 -8.59 2.69 -16.18
C PHE A 166 -8.46 1.25 -16.70
N PHE A 167 -7.51 0.47 -16.15
CA PHE A 167 -7.38 -0.94 -16.50
C PHE A 167 -8.22 -1.86 -15.63
N VAL A 168 -8.32 -1.58 -14.33
CA VAL A 168 -9.07 -2.38 -13.36
C VAL A 168 -10.17 -1.54 -12.74
N PRO A 169 -11.35 -1.47 -13.35
CA PRO A 169 -12.45 -0.66 -12.84
C PRO A 169 -12.84 -1.06 -11.41
N ILE A 170 -13.12 -0.08 -10.55
CA ILE A 170 -13.43 -0.31 -9.12
C ILE A 170 -14.64 -1.22 -8.94
N HIS A 171 -15.66 -1.11 -9.80
CA HIS A 171 -16.85 -1.97 -9.73
C HIS A 171 -16.55 -3.46 -9.87
N LYS A 172 -15.40 -3.82 -10.47
CA LYS A 172 -14.94 -5.22 -10.59
C LYS A 172 -14.23 -5.74 -9.34
N LEU A 173 -13.87 -4.88 -8.39
CA LEU A 173 -13.15 -5.28 -7.19
C LEU A 173 -14.12 -5.74 -6.10
N ILE A 174 -13.79 -6.82 -5.41
CA ILE A 174 -14.54 -7.33 -4.26
C ILE A 174 -13.58 -7.52 -3.08
N PHE A 175 -13.96 -6.95 -1.94
CA PHE A 175 -13.22 -7.04 -0.68
C PHE A 175 -14.11 -7.69 0.40
N PRO A 176 -14.25 -9.03 0.42
CA PRO A 176 -15.23 -9.70 1.27
C PRO A 176 -15.03 -9.41 2.77
N VAL A 177 -13.78 -9.21 3.22
CA VAL A 177 -13.45 -8.95 4.63
C VAL A 177 -13.48 -7.48 5.03
N GLY A 178 -13.73 -6.56 4.09
CA GLY A 178 -13.63 -5.12 4.33
C GLY A 178 -14.59 -4.59 5.41
N ASN A 179 -15.76 -5.22 5.57
CA ASN A 179 -16.75 -4.88 6.59
C ASN A 179 -16.59 -5.68 7.91
N LEU A 180 -15.43 -6.31 8.13
CA LEU A 180 -15.15 -7.10 9.33
C LEU A 180 -13.98 -6.50 10.12
N MET A 181 -14.07 -6.60 11.45
CA MET A 181 -12.92 -6.42 12.32
C MET A 181 -12.00 -7.64 12.23
N LYS A 182 -10.71 -7.48 12.50
CA LYS A 182 -9.74 -8.60 12.45
C LYS A 182 -10.12 -9.75 13.35
N ASP A 183 -10.66 -9.46 14.52
CA ASP A 183 -11.11 -10.49 15.47
C ASP A 183 -12.32 -11.27 14.94
N GLU A 184 -13.23 -10.61 14.21
CA GLU A 184 -14.35 -11.25 13.53
C GLU A 184 -13.83 -12.21 12.44
N VAL A 185 -12.82 -11.78 11.66
CA VAL A 185 -12.17 -12.63 10.65
C VAL A 185 -11.53 -13.86 11.30
N ARG A 186 -10.82 -13.70 12.42
CA ARG A 186 -10.23 -14.81 13.15
C ARG A 186 -11.29 -15.79 13.66
N LYS A 187 -12.37 -15.26 14.23
CA LYS A 187 -13.49 -16.06 14.72
C LYS A 187 -14.14 -16.87 13.61
N ILE A 188 -14.42 -16.25 12.45
CA ILE A 188 -14.98 -16.94 11.29
C ILE A 188 -14.03 -18.07 10.84
N ALA A 189 -12.73 -17.81 10.82
CA ALA A 189 -11.74 -18.83 10.43
C ALA A 189 -11.72 -20.02 11.39
N GLU A 190 -11.82 -19.78 12.69
CA GLU A 190 -11.86 -20.83 13.73
C GLU A 190 -13.17 -21.64 13.71
N GLU A 191 -14.32 -20.97 13.67
CA GLU A 191 -15.65 -21.59 13.62
C GLU A 191 -15.82 -22.48 12.37
N ASN A 192 -15.20 -22.09 11.27
CA ASN A 192 -15.23 -22.86 10.03
C ASN A 192 -14.04 -23.80 9.87
N HIS A 193 -13.25 -24.02 10.93
CA HIS A 193 -12.12 -24.96 10.94
C HIS A 193 -11.18 -24.79 9.73
N LEU A 194 -10.82 -23.52 9.39
CA LEU A 194 -9.84 -23.26 8.38
C LEU A 194 -8.45 -23.66 8.88
N ILE A 195 -7.68 -24.37 8.04
CA ILE A 195 -6.37 -24.91 8.43
C ILE A 195 -5.40 -23.83 8.93
N ASN A 196 -5.55 -22.61 8.42
CA ASN A 196 -4.70 -21.46 8.73
C ASN A 196 -5.31 -20.48 9.76
N ALA A 197 -6.39 -20.84 10.46
CA ALA A 197 -7.09 -19.96 11.42
C ALA A 197 -6.15 -19.37 12.49
N LYS A 198 -5.17 -20.16 12.99
CA LYS A 198 -4.19 -19.75 13.99
C LYS A 198 -2.88 -19.18 13.40
N ARG A 199 -2.79 -19.08 12.08
CA ARG A 199 -1.61 -18.52 11.43
C ARG A 199 -1.46 -17.05 11.78
N LYS A 200 -0.23 -16.64 12.11
CA LYS A 200 0.09 -15.21 12.29
C LYS A 200 -0.05 -14.47 10.98
N ASP A 201 -0.42 -13.19 11.08
CA ASP A 201 -0.43 -12.31 9.91
C ASP A 201 0.98 -12.23 9.30
N SER A 202 1.05 -12.09 7.97
CA SER A 202 2.33 -11.89 7.28
C SER A 202 3.01 -10.64 7.83
N GLN A 203 4.28 -10.79 8.18
CA GLN A 203 5.14 -9.70 8.65
C GLN A 203 6.21 -9.49 7.59
N GLY A 204 6.40 -8.27 7.10
CA GLY A 204 7.44 -7.95 6.11
C GLY A 204 6.88 -7.60 4.73
N ILE A 205 7.75 -7.59 3.72
CA ILE A 205 7.38 -7.26 2.33
C ILE A 205 6.45 -8.34 1.78
N CYS A 206 5.40 -7.89 1.09
CA CYS A 206 4.43 -8.75 0.43
C CYS A 206 5.11 -9.82 -0.45
N PHE A 207 4.74 -11.10 -0.26
CA PHE A 207 5.23 -12.27 -1.00
C PHE A 207 6.70 -12.70 -0.77
N LEU A 208 7.54 -11.90 -0.10
CA LEU A 208 8.91 -12.33 0.24
C LEU A 208 8.97 -13.14 1.54
N GLY A 209 7.83 -13.41 2.17
CA GLY A 209 7.75 -14.24 3.36
C GLY A 209 8.44 -13.64 4.58
N LYS A 210 9.25 -14.44 5.29
CA LYS A 210 9.94 -14.04 6.52
C LYS A 210 11.28 -13.34 6.28
N ILE A 211 11.56 -12.89 5.07
CA ILE A 211 12.82 -12.19 4.77
C ILE A 211 12.82 -10.84 5.49
N ASN A 212 13.88 -10.60 6.25
CA ASN A 212 14.10 -9.30 6.88
C ASN A 212 14.40 -8.25 5.80
N TYR A 213 13.67 -7.12 5.84
CA TYR A 213 13.84 -6.03 4.87
C TYR A 213 15.30 -5.58 4.74
N ASN A 214 16.02 -5.46 5.86
CA ASN A 214 17.41 -5.03 5.84
C ASN A 214 18.34 -6.07 5.18
N GLU A 215 18.13 -7.37 5.44
CA GLU A 215 18.89 -8.44 4.80
C GLU A 215 18.65 -8.46 3.29
N TYR A 216 17.41 -8.23 2.88
CA TYR A 216 17.05 -8.11 1.48
C TYR A 216 17.75 -6.92 0.81
N ILE A 217 17.70 -5.73 1.40
CA ILE A 217 18.39 -4.54 0.87
C ILE A 217 19.91 -4.73 0.87
N GLU A 218 20.47 -5.38 1.90
CA GLU A 218 21.90 -5.68 1.98
C GLU A 218 22.39 -6.53 0.80
N LYS A 219 21.59 -7.49 0.34
CA LYS A 219 21.91 -8.31 -0.83
C LYS A 219 22.20 -7.48 -2.08
N TYR A 220 21.41 -6.40 -2.31
CA TYR A 220 21.53 -5.57 -3.51
C TYR A 220 22.49 -4.40 -3.37
N LEU A 221 22.59 -3.82 -2.19
CA LEU A 221 23.35 -2.59 -1.95
C LEU A 221 24.61 -2.83 -1.10
N GLY A 222 24.74 -4.03 -0.52
CA GLY A 222 25.84 -4.36 0.38
C GLY A 222 25.82 -3.55 1.67
N LYS A 223 26.95 -3.55 2.36
CA LYS A 223 27.23 -2.70 3.52
C LYS A 223 28.26 -1.64 3.14
N LYS A 224 28.03 -0.42 3.62
CA LYS A 224 29.00 0.68 3.50
C LYS A 224 28.96 1.50 4.78
N ASP A 225 30.02 1.43 5.55
CA ASP A 225 30.11 2.15 6.81
C ASP A 225 30.02 3.66 6.59
N GLY A 226 29.27 4.32 7.46
CA GLY A 226 29.10 5.77 7.47
C GLY A 226 28.87 6.28 8.89
N ASP A 227 28.84 7.59 9.05
CA ASP A 227 28.68 8.23 10.33
C ASP A 227 27.23 8.56 10.64
N ILE A 228 26.84 8.38 11.93
CA ILE A 228 25.62 8.96 12.48
C ILE A 228 26.00 10.24 13.21
N ILE A 229 25.46 11.37 12.76
CA ILE A 229 25.82 12.69 13.24
C ILE A 229 24.61 13.35 13.89
N ASP A 230 24.80 13.88 15.10
CA ASP A 230 23.85 14.79 15.73
C ASP A 230 23.82 16.11 14.96
N VAL A 231 22.69 16.46 14.37
CA VAL A 231 22.55 17.65 13.53
C VAL A 231 22.70 18.95 14.32
N ASP A 232 22.40 18.92 15.63
CA ASP A 232 22.42 20.10 16.48
C ASP A 232 23.85 20.42 17.00
N THR A 233 24.64 19.40 17.28
CA THR A 233 25.99 19.52 17.84
C THR A 233 27.11 19.23 16.86
N CYS A 234 26.78 18.71 15.67
CA CYS A 234 27.71 18.19 14.66
C CYS A 234 28.65 17.09 15.19
N LYS A 235 28.31 16.44 16.29
CA LYS A 235 29.10 15.33 16.86
C LYS A 235 28.76 14.02 16.22
N ILE A 236 29.78 13.21 15.94
CA ILE A 236 29.61 11.80 15.55
C ILE A 236 29.17 11.03 16.79
N LEU A 237 27.99 10.41 16.72
CA LEU A 237 27.40 9.62 17.80
C LEU A 237 27.65 8.12 17.63
N GLY A 238 27.88 7.66 16.40
CA GLY A 238 28.07 6.25 16.08
C GLY A 238 28.29 6.01 14.59
N LYS A 239 28.24 4.75 14.20
CA LYS A 239 28.36 4.30 12.83
C LYS A 239 27.11 3.56 12.38
N HIS A 240 26.84 3.57 11.07
CA HIS A 240 25.85 2.74 10.41
C HIS A 240 26.46 2.01 9.23
N HIS A 241 25.76 1.00 8.68
CA HIS A 241 26.27 0.18 7.58
C HIS A 241 25.66 0.52 6.21
N GLY A 242 25.10 1.73 6.07
CA GLY A 242 24.51 2.26 4.84
C GLY A 242 23.33 3.16 5.13
N TYR A 243 23.28 4.35 4.50
CA TYR A 243 22.16 5.29 4.67
C TYR A 243 20.82 4.67 4.22
N TRP A 244 20.87 3.65 3.36
CA TRP A 244 19.71 2.95 2.80
C TRP A 244 18.95 2.09 3.81
N PHE A 245 19.52 1.80 4.97
CA PHE A 245 18.83 1.12 6.07
C PHE A 245 18.04 2.07 6.97
N HIS A 246 18.02 3.37 6.65
CA HIS A 246 17.44 4.41 7.51
C HIS A 246 16.35 5.21 6.77
N THR A 247 15.28 5.53 7.51
CA THR A 247 14.14 6.32 7.02
C THR A 247 13.97 7.56 7.88
N ILE A 248 13.59 8.70 7.30
CA ILE A 248 13.26 9.92 8.03
C ILE A 248 12.15 9.63 9.06
N GLY A 249 12.33 10.10 10.29
CA GLY A 249 11.46 9.84 11.44
C GLY A 249 11.71 8.49 12.14
N GLN A 250 12.66 7.66 11.65
CA GLN A 250 13.00 6.39 12.30
C GLN A 250 13.64 6.65 13.67
N ARG A 251 13.13 5.93 14.69
CA ARG A 251 13.66 5.94 16.07
C ARG A 251 14.40 4.65 16.44
N LYS A 252 13.89 3.50 15.99
CA LYS A 252 14.43 2.18 16.38
C LYS A 252 15.57 1.77 15.47
N GLY A 253 16.50 0.93 16.00
CA GLY A 253 17.56 0.32 15.20
C GLY A 253 18.78 1.21 14.93
N LEU A 254 18.92 2.38 15.61
CA LEU A 254 20.06 3.27 15.45
C LEU A 254 21.30 2.84 16.26
N GLY A 255 21.13 2.00 17.29
CA GLY A 255 22.25 1.54 18.13
C GLY A 255 22.89 2.63 19.00
N LEU A 256 22.22 3.77 19.18
CA LEU A 256 22.73 4.93 19.89
C LEU A 256 22.26 4.95 21.36
N SER A 257 23.14 5.39 22.26
CA SER A 257 22.82 5.68 23.66
C SER A 257 22.45 7.17 23.86
N GLY A 258 21.88 7.50 25.01
CA GLY A 258 21.57 8.89 25.39
C GLY A 258 20.41 9.52 24.63
N GLY A 259 19.55 8.69 23.99
CA GLY A 259 18.36 9.16 23.23
C GLY A 259 17.16 9.55 24.10
N PRO A 260 15.98 9.68 23.47
CA PRO A 260 15.66 9.19 22.13
C PRO A 260 16.37 9.92 20.97
N TRP A 261 16.67 9.20 19.89
CA TRP A 261 17.22 9.77 18.67
C TRP A 261 16.29 9.46 17.49
N TYR A 262 16.10 10.42 16.59
CA TYR A 262 15.28 10.32 15.39
C TYR A 262 16.11 10.67 14.16
N VAL A 263 15.96 9.90 13.09
CA VAL A 263 16.60 10.23 11.81
C VAL A 263 15.91 11.45 11.23
N VAL A 264 16.69 12.50 10.99
CA VAL A 264 16.19 13.78 10.46
C VAL A 264 16.75 14.10 9.07
N GLY A 265 17.77 13.40 8.61
CA GLY A 265 18.35 13.63 7.29
C GLY A 265 19.32 12.54 6.86
N LYS A 266 19.65 12.57 5.56
CA LYS A 266 20.65 11.68 4.96
C LYS A 266 21.48 12.45 3.94
N ASP A 267 22.81 12.33 3.99
CA ASP A 267 23.71 12.75 2.90
C ASP A 267 24.15 11.50 2.12
N ILE A 268 23.55 11.31 0.96
CA ILE A 268 23.76 10.13 0.11
C ILE A 268 25.21 10.07 -0.40
N LYS A 269 25.77 11.24 -0.77
CA LYS A 269 27.12 11.33 -1.35
C LYS A 269 28.19 11.00 -0.31
N LYS A 270 28.03 11.48 0.91
CA LYS A 270 28.95 11.27 2.02
C LYS A 270 28.64 10.01 2.82
N ASN A 271 27.50 9.35 2.56
CA ASN A 271 27.00 8.24 3.35
C ASN A 271 26.87 8.58 4.84
N ILE A 272 26.17 9.67 5.14
CA ILE A 272 25.92 10.16 6.50
C ILE A 272 24.44 10.08 6.82
N VAL A 273 24.12 9.69 8.05
CA VAL A 273 22.77 9.75 8.62
C VAL A 273 22.76 10.83 9.70
N TYR A 274 21.90 11.81 9.58
CA TYR A 274 21.70 12.85 10.57
C TYR A 274 20.57 12.49 11.53
N VAL A 275 20.80 12.71 12.82
CA VAL A 275 19.83 12.46 13.89
C VAL A 275 19.64 13.67 14.79
N SER A 276 18.47 13.77 15.42
CA SER A 276 18.16 14.76 16.45
C SER A 276 17.39 14.09 17.60
N LYS A 277 17.39 14.73 18.77
CA LYS A 277 16.49 14.37 19.88
C LYS A 277 15.08 14.94 19.71
N ASP A 278 14.94 15.93 18.89
CA ASP A 278 13.68 16.52 18.51
C ASP A 278 13.06 15.70 17.35
N GLN A 279 11.92 15.07 17.63
CA GLN A 279 11.18 14.26 16.65
C GLN A 279 10.63 15.12 15.52
N ASP A 280 10.24 16.34 15.83
CA ASP A 280 9.55 17.27 14.92
C ASP A 280 10.51 18.24 14.24
N ARG A 281 11.83 18.02 14.39
CA ARG A 281 12.89 18.84 13.78
C ARG A 281 12.67 19.12 12.29
N ASN A 282 12.13 18.15 11.57
CA ASN A 282 11.87 18.23 10.13
C ASN A 282 10.37 18.27 9.82
N ALA A 283 9.55 18.64 10.81
CA ALA A 283 8.14 18.84 10.55
C ALA A 283 7.96 20.01 9.55
N VAL A 284 7.15 19.77 8.55
CA VAL A 284 6.84 20.74 7.49
C VAL A 284 5.38 21.15 7.57
N SER A 285 5.11 22.43 7.25
CA SER A 285 3.76 22.98 7.18
C SER A 285 3.08 22.71 5.85
N GLU A 286 3.85 22.29 4.85
CA GLU A 286 3.35 21.88 3.53
C GLU A 286 4.34 20.93 2.88
N PHE A 287 3.86 20.09 1.98
CA PHE A 287 4.68 19.21 1.15
C PHE A 287 4.04 18.93 -0.21
N THR A 288 4.88 18.64 -1.18
CA THR A 288 4.44 18.34 -2.55
C THR A 288 4.16 16.86 -2.72
N ILE A 289 3.13 16.54 -3.50
CA ILE A 289 2.87 15.18 -3.99
C ILE A 289 2.98 15.17 -5.51
N GLY A 290 3.71 14.18 -6.04
CA GLY A 290 3.88 13.96 -7.47
C GLY A 290 3.31 12.62 -7.92
N ASN A 291 3.29 12.40 -9.24
CA ASN A 291 2.81 11.14 -9.82
C ASN A 291 1.45 10.71 -9.27
N ILE A 292 0.53 11.66 -9.15
CA ILE A 292 -0.79 11.41 -8.56
C ILE A 292 -1.58 10.39 -9.38
N ASN A 293 -2.12 9.40 -8.71
CA ASN A 293 -3.10 8.45 -9.26
C ASN A 293 -4.48 8.75 -8.68
N TRP A 294 -5.38 9.23 -9.50
CA TRP A 294 -6.78 9.41 -9.14
C TRP A 294 -7.55 8.11 -9.35
N LEU A 295 -8.34 7.71 -8.36
CA LEU A 295 -9.11 6.46 -8.43
C LEU A 295 -10.43 6.63 -9.19
N THR A 296 -11.19 7.67 -8.89
CA THR A 296 -12.52 7.90 -9.46
C THR A 296 -12.59 9.24 -10.18
N ARG A 297 -12.40 10.33 -9.44
CA ARG A 297 -12.41 11.70 -9.98
C ARG A 297 -11.03 12.31 -9.97
N ASN A 298 -10.72 13.06 -11.00
CA ASN A 298 -9.54 13.92 -11.03
C ASN A 298 -9.93 15.30 -10.47
N LEU A 299 -9.60 15.55 -9.22
CA LEU A 299 -9.94 16.81 -8.54
C LEU A 299 -9.34 18.04 -9.19
N ILE A 300 -8.24 17.92 -9.95
CA ILE A 300 -7.67 19.05 -10.71
C ILE A 300 -8.58 19.42 -11.87
N ASN A 301 -9.18 18.42 -12.55
CA ASN A 301 -10.13 18.70 -13.62
C ASN A 301 -11.37 19.37 -13.08
N ASP A 302 -11.93 18.84 -11.98
CA ASP A 302 -13.10 19.41 -11.31
C ASP A 302 -12.84 20.86 -10.88
N TYR A 303 -11.66 21.13 -10.31
CA TYR A 303 -11.21 22.49 -9.95
C TYR A 303 -11.10 23.41 -11.16
N ASN A 304 -10.52 22.94 -12.27
CA ASN A 304 -10.35 23.75 -13.48
C ASN A 304 -11.68 24.09 -14.17
N ASP A 305 -12.69 23.23 -14.01
CA ASP A 305 -14.04 23.46 -14.54
C ASP A 305 -14.81 24.54 -13.75
N LEU A 306 -14.45 24.77 -12.49
CA LEU A 306 -15.05 25.74 -11.60
C LEU A 306 -14.44 27.17 -11.67
N LYS A 307 -13.81 27.56 -12.73
CA LYS A 307 -12.90 28.69 -13.05
C LYS A 307 -13.12 30.09 -12.43
N ASP A 308 -14.03 30.27 -11.51
CA ASP A 308 -14.29 31.56 -10.82
C ASP A 308 -13.65 31.68 -9.42
N GLN A 309 -12.64 30.85 -9.10
CA GLN A 309 -12.07 30.84 -7.76
C GLN A 309 -10.76 31.63 -7.69
N ASP A 310 -10.76 32.66 -6.84
CA ASP A 310 -9.55 33.41 -6.43
C ASP A 310 -8.62 32.61 -5.48
N SER A 311 -8.77 31.30 -5.40
CA SER A 311 -8.04 30.44 -4.46
C SER A 311 -7.44 29.21 -5.14
N ASP A 312 -6.16 28.93 -4.90
CA ASP A 312 -5.47 27.73 -5.34
C ASP A 312 -5.86 26.48 -4.51
N ILE A 313 -6.73 26.59 -3.50
CA ILE A 313 -7.21 25.48 -2.67
C ILE A 313 -8.31 24.74 -3.38
N ILE A 314 -8.08 23.43 -3.65
CA ILE A 314 -9.10 22.54 -4.24
C ILE A 314 -10.16 22.19 -3.20
N CYS A 315 -9.75 21.57 -2.07
CA CYS A 315 -10.67 21.10 -1.02
C CYS A 315 -9.98 20.86 0.31
N ASN A 316 -10.77 20.68 1.36
CA ASN A 316 -10.32 20.06 2.60
C ASN A 316 -10.20 18.55 2.38
N ILE A 317 -9.22 17.95 3.02
CA ILE A 317 -8.92 16.52 2.91
C ILE A 317 -8.59 15.91 4.26
N VAL A 318 -8.85 14.61 4.39
CA VAL A 318 -8.14 13.75 5.33
C VAL A 318 -7.10 12.97 4.53
N PHE A 319 -5.93 12.74 5.10
CA PHE A 319 -4.88 12.01 4.40
C PHE A 319 -4.04 11.11 5.31
N LYS A 320 -3.36 10.13 4.71
CA LYS A 320 -2.39 9.24 5.36
C LYS A 320 -1.07 9.30 4.62
N ILE A 321 0.04 9.31 5.35
CA ILE A 321 1.40 9.34 4.79
C ILE A 321 2.18 8.05 5.08
N ARG A 322 1.58 7.12 5.79
CA ARG A 322 2.14 5.81 6.18
C ARG A 322 1.00 4.82 6.41
N HIS A 323 1.33 3.54 6.34
CA HIS A 323 0.41 2.48 6.76
C HIS A 323 0.33 2.39 8.30
N THR A 324 -0.40 3.31 8.89
CA THR A 324 -0.71 3.38 10.33
C THR A 324 -2.17 3.78 10.50
N PRO A 325 -2.79 3.57 11.68
CA PRO A 325 -4.14 4.06 11.94
C PRO A 325 -4.25 5.59 11.97
N GLU A 326 -3.12 6.30 12.10
CA GLU A 326 -3.07 7.75 12.17
C GLU A 326 -3.53 8.38 10.86
N LYS A 327 -4.37 9.40 10.99
CA LYS A 327 -4.92 10.21 9.92
C LYS A 327 -4.66 11.67 10.24
N TYR A 328 -4.46 12.46 9.22
CA TYR A 328 -4.19 13.89 9.31
C TYR A 328 -5.26 14.64 8.53
N SER A 329 -5.66 15.80 9.02
CA SER A 329 -6.52 16.74 8.30
C SER A 329 -5.68 17.86 7.70
N GLY A 330 -6.19 18.45 6.63
CA GLY A 330 -5.51 19.53 5.93
C GLY A 330 -6.24 19.94 4.66
N LYS A 331 -5.50 20.64 3.79
CA LYS A 331 -6.03 21.14 2.52
C LYS A 331 -5.19 20.62 1.36
N LEU A 332 -5.86 20.38 0.24
CA LEU A 332 -5.22 20.14 -1.03
C LEU A 332 -5.20 21.43 -1.84
N MET A 333 -4.04 21.83 -2.33
CA MET A 333 -3.82 23.02 -3.14
C MET A 333 -3.20 22.64 -4.48
N TYR A 334 -3.63 23.30 -5.54
CA TYR A 334 -3.05 23.13 -6.87
C TYR A 334 -2.51 24.44 -7.40
N ILE A 335 -1.22 24.44 -7.77
CA ILE A 335 -0.57 25.59 -8.36
C ILE A 335 -0.47 25.40 -9.87
N CYS A 336 -1.34 26.07 -10.61
CA CYS A 336 -1.47 25.96 -12.07
C CYS A 336 -0.17 26.31 -12.82
N ASP A 337 0.59 27.30 -12.39
CA ASP A 337 1.79 27.79 -13.08
C ASP A 337 2.87 26.72 -13.28
N ASN A 338 2.95 25.75 -12.39
CA ASN A 338 3.97 24.70 -12.41
C ASN A 338 3.44 23.29 -12.25
N ASP A 339 2.12 23.11 -12.37
CA ASP A 339 1.43 21.81 -12.26
C ASP A 339 1.76 21.05 -10.95
N LYS A 340 1.73 21.77 -9.82
CA LYS A 340 2.07 21.20 -8.50
C LYS A 340 0.84 21.00 -7.64
N LEU A 341 0.75 19.80 -7.06
CA LEU A 341 -0.15 19.51 -5.96
C LEU A 341 0.58 19.59 -4.62
N ILE A 342 0.03 20.39 -3.72
CA ILE A 342 0.56 20.63 -2.38
C ILE A 342 -0.47 20.20 -1.36
N VAL A 343 -0.01 19.47 -0.36
CA VAL A 343 -0.77 19.15 0.85
C VAL A 343 -0.32 20.07 1.96
N ILE A 344 -1.29 20.78 2.55
CA ILE A 344 -1.11 21.68 3.69
C ILE A 344 -1.77 21.04 4.89
N PRO A 345 -1.01 20.35 5.77
CA PRO A 345 -1.54 19.81 7.02
C PRO A 345 -2.05 20.91 7.95
N ASP A 346 -3.07 20.62 8.76
CA ASP A 346 -3.52 21.55 9.81
C ASP A 346 -2.45 21.77 10.89
N GLU A 347 -1.62 20.75 11.14
CA GLU A 347 -0.46 20.82 12.05
C GLU A 347 0.80 20.31 11.33
N PRO A 348 1.96 20.95 11.56
CA PRO A 348 3.20 20.49 10.94
C PRO A 348 3.51 19.03 11.26
N LEU A 349 3.98 18.29 10.27
CA LEU A 349 4.29 16.87 10.44
C LEU A 349 5.56 16.44 9.66
N THR A 350 6.20 15.39 10.14
CA THR A 350 7.39 14.83 9.49
C THR A 350 6.99 13.85 8.39
N VAL A 351 7.36 14.18 7.16
CA VAL A 351 7.12 13.33 5.97
C VAL A 351 8.43 12.69 5.48
N ALA A 352 8.29 11.59 4.75
CA ALA A 352 9.42 10.88 4.16
C ALA A 352 9.27 10.83 2.63
N PRO A 353 10.19 11.44 1.86
CA PRO A 353 10.17 11.38 0.40
C PRO A 353 10.19 9.94 -0.12
N GLY A 354 9.40 9.66 -1.14
CA GLY A 354 9.22 8.35 -1.74
C GLY A 354 8.13 7.48 -1.08
N GLN A 355 7.59 7.92 0.07
CA GLN A 355 6.34 7.35 0.60
C GLN A 355 5.15 7.94 -0.15
N TYR A 356 3.97 7.31 0.00
CA TYR A 356 2.74 7.76 -0.65
C TYR A 356 1.87 8.52 0.34
N CYS A 357 1.32 9.65 -0.11
CA CYS A 357 0.24 10.36 0.55
C CYS A 357 -1.07 9.89 -0.06
N THR A 358 -1.92 9.23 0.72
CA THR A 358 -3.24 8.78 0.30
C THR A 358 -4.27 9.82 0.72
N LEU A 359 -5.06 10.28 -0.24
CA LEU A 359 -6.02 11.37 -0.10
C LEU A 359 -7.43 10.82 0.05
N TYR A 360 -8.16 11.34 1.02
CA TYR A 360 -9.56 11.03 1.29
C TYR A 360 -10.37 12.32 1.33
N ASP A 361 -11.69 12.19 1.18
CA ASP A 361 -12.60 13.27 1.48
C ASP A 361 -12.47 13.73 2.95
N ASP A 362 -13.00 14.90 3.28
CA ASP A 362 -12.91 15.53 4.60
C ASP A 362 -13.59 14.74 5.72
N THR A 363 -14.48 13.81 5.35
CA THR A 363 -15.19 12.91 6.27
C THR A 363 -14.54 11.54 6.41
N TYR A 364 -13.48 11.27 5.65
CA TYR A 364 -12.82 9.94 5.57
C TYR A 364 -13.78 8.83 5.10
N SER A 365 -14.69 9.15 4.20
CA SER A 365 -15.68 8.20 3.67
C SER A 365 -15.21 7.47 2.42
N TYR A 366 -14.45 8.14 1.55
CA TYR A 366 -13.92 7.57 0.31
C TYR A 366 -12.56 8.13 -0.07
N CYS A 367 -11.81 7.32 -0.81
CA CYS A 367 -10.45 7.62 -1.23
C CYS A 367 -10.43 8.27 -2.62
N TYR A 368 -9.82 9.44 -2.73
CA TYR A 368 -9.58 10.10 -4.02
C TYR A 368 -8.45 9.43 -4.81
N GLY A 369 -7.45 8.91 -4.13
CA GLY A 369 -6.24 8.35 -4.74
C GLY A 369 -5.00 8.59 -3.90
N CYS A 370 -3.82 8.52 -4.52
CA CYS A 370 -2.57 8.81 -3.81
C CYS A 370 -1.51 9.41 -4.74
N GLY A 371 -0.54 10.11 -4.14
CA GLY A 371 0.64 10.62 -4.82
C GLY A 371 1.92 10.34 -4.05
N GLU A 372 3.04 10.27 -4.74
CA GLU A 372 4.36 10.11 -4.13
C GLU A 372 4.77 11.42 -3.44
N ILE A 373 5.19 11.35 -2.17
CA ILE A 373 5.69 12.51 -1.42
C ILE A 373 7.04 12.93 -2.01
N THR A 374 7.10 14.17 -2.46
CA THR A 374 8.31 14.84 -2.93
C THR A 374 8.56 16.09 -2.10
N ILE A 375 9.82 16.51 -1.97
CA ILE A 375 10.22 17.73 -1.23
C ILE A 375 10.93 18.67 -2.17
#